data_053640e40631314da06a5023e1565b4c
#
_entry.id   053640e40631314da06a5023e1565b4c
#
_cell.length_a   1.000
_cell.length_b   1.000
_cell.length_c   1.000
_cell.angle_alpha   90.00
_cell.angle_beta   90.00
_cell.angle_gamma   90.00
#
_symmetry.space_group_name_H-M   'P 1'
#
loop_
_entity.id
_entity.type
_entity.pdbx_description
1 polymer ?
#
loop_
_entity_poly.entity_id
_entity_poly.type
_entity_poly.pdbx_seq_one_letter_code
_entity_poly.pdbx_strand_id
1 'polypeptide(L)'
;INSDSTHITPADIFAYTKTDNVDSARSVLSNEIKKKELSYVYEKIESPLSLVIREMEKVGIRVDVEYLKDLGEKYHIELSRYEKKIWEYAGREFNINSPKQLGEILFDEMNLTAKGLKKTTGGARSTRESELEKLKDTHPIIEEIFRHRELQKLLSTYIDTLPALVEKDGRIHARFNQAGTTTGR
;
A
#
# COMPACT_ATOMS: atom_id res chain seq x y z
N ILE A 1 -19.67 11.51 7.70
CA ILE A 1 -18.21 11.72 7.55
C ILE A 1 -17.79 10.85 6.40
N ASN A 2 -17.11 11.44 5.42
CA ASN A 2 -16.64 10.70 4.24
C ASN A 2 -15.52 9.76 4.68
N SER A 3 -15.70 8.45 4.52
CA SER A 3 -14.70 7.42 4.89
C SER A 3 -13.38 7.56 4.12
N ASP A 4 -13.38 8.33 3.03
CA ASP A 4 -12.20 8.57 2.21
C ASP A 4 -11.30 9.70 2.74
N SER A 5 -11.75 10.41 3.77
CA SER A 5 -10.99 11.49 4.41
C SER A 5 -10.08 10.90 5.50
N THR A 6 -8.79 10.82 5.23
CA THR A 6 -7.77 10.36 6.20
C THR A 6 -7.47 11.39 7.29
N HIS A 7 -7.91 12.63 7.12
CA HIS A 7 -7.72 13.71 8.08
C HIS A 7 -9.02 14.48 8.28
N ILE A 8 -9.60 14.38 9.49
CA ILE A 8 -10.75 15.18 9.89
C ILE A 8 -10.21 16.43 10.60
N THR A 9 -10.53 17.58 10.07
CA THR A 9 -10.18 18.88 10.66
C THR A 9 -11.27 19.38 11.62
N PRO A 10 -10.97 20.31 12.52
CA PRO A 10 -12.02 20.98 13.30
C PRO A 10 -13.12 21.61 12.44
N ALA A 11 -12.77 22.16 11.28
CA ALA A 11 -13.74 22.72 10.34
C ALA A 11 -14.72 21.67 9.80
N ASP A 12 -14.24 20.45 9.51
CA ASP A 12 -15.12 19.35 9.07
C ASP A 12 -16.10 18.94 10.17
N ILE A 13 -15.63 18.93 11.42
CA ILE A 13 -16.48 18.64 12.58
C ILE A 13 -17.56 19.70 12.74
N PHE A 14 -17.19 20.98 12.67
CA PHE A 14 -18.15 22.09 12.78
C PHE A 14 -19.15 22.10 11.62
N ALA A 15 -18.70 21.85 10.41
CA ALA A 15 -19.57 21.71 9.24
C ALA A 15 -20.57 20.54 9.40
N TYR A 16 -20.10 19.39 9.86
CA TYR A 16 -20.94 18.22 10.10
C TYR A 16 -21.98 18.46 11.20
N THR A 17 -21.56 19.02 12.32
CA THR A 17 -22.41 19.26 13.49
C THR A 17 -23.26 20.54 13.37
N LYS A 18 -22.99 21.38 12.36
CA LYS A 18 -23.59 22.71 12.16
C LYS A 18 -23.44 23.60 13.39
N THR A 19 -22.25 23.57 14.00
CA THR A 19 -21.89 24.36 15.17
C THR A 19 -20.64 25.20 14.89
N ASP A 20 -20.36 26.17 15.76
CA ASP A 20 -19.24 27.10 15.67
C ASP A 20 -18.23 26.95 16.82
N ASN A 21 -18.52 26.04 17.75
CA ASN A 21 -17.67 25.81 18.92
C ASN A 21 -17.60 24.33 19.31
N VAL A 22 -16.53 23.97 20.04
CA VAL A 22 -16.21 22.59 20.42
C VAL A 22 -17.24 21.96 21.34
N ASP A 23 -17.79 22.72 22.31
CA ASP A 23 -18.72 22.17 23.31
C ASP A 23 -20.07 21.83 22.69
N SER A 24 -20.56 22.70 21.80
CA SER A 24 -21.76 22.43 21.02
C SER A 24 -21.57 21.23 20.08
N ALA A 25 -20.44 21.17 19.38
CA ALA A 25 -20.11 20.04 18.49
C ALA A 25 -20.04 18.72 19.27
N ARG A 26 -19.40 18.72 20.45
CA ARG A 26 -19.32 17.55 21.34
C ARG A 26 -20.70 17.09 21.78
N SER A 27 -21.57 18.01 22.13
CA SER A 27 -22.95 17.70 22.55
C SER A 27 -23.76 17.04 21.43
N VAL A 28 -23.66 17.58 20.20
CA VAL A 28 -24.31 17.00 19.01
C VAL A 28 -23.80 15.60 18.76
N LEU A 29 -22.48 15.40 18.73
CA LEU A 29 -21.87 14.08 18.46
C LEU A 29 -22.23 13.06 19.57
N SER A 30 -22.24 13.48 20.85
CA SER A 30 -22.62 12.60 21.96
C SER A 30 -24.06 12.12 21.82
N ASN A 31 -24.96 13.01 21.40
CA ASN A 31 -26.36 12.67 21.17
C ASN A 31 -26.53 11.72 19.98
N GLU A 32 -25.75 11.91 18.91
CA GLU A 32 -25.77 11.00 17.78
C GLU A 32 -25.24 9.60 18.13
N ILE A 33 -24.16 9.51 18.91
CA ILE A 33 -23.62 8.24 19.40
C ILE A 33 -24.69 7.47 20.17
N LYS A 34 -25.41 8.14 21.07
CA LYS A 34 -26.52 7.54 21.82
C LYS A 34 -27.69 7.12 20.92
N LYS A 35 -28.10 7.99 20.00
CA LYS A 35 -29.21 7.73 19.07
C LYS A 35 -28.93 6.54 18.14
N LYS A 36 -27.64 6.34 17.76
CA LYS A 36 -27.20 5.24 16.91
C LYS A 36 -26.79 3.99 17.69
N GLU A 37 -27.01 3.97 19.01
CA GLU A 37 -26.66 2.85 19.91
C GLU A 37 -25.15 2.49 19.90
N LEU A 38 -24.30 3.46 19.62
CA LEU A 38 -22.85 3.28 19.54
C LEU A 38 -22.10 3.57 20.85
N SER A 39 -22.81 3.83 21.96
CA SER A 39 -22.19 4.21 23.23
C SER A 39 -21.20 3.17 23.74
N TYR A 40 -21.53 1.88 23.65
CA TYR A 40 -20.64 0.80 24.07
C TYR A 40 -19.32 0.80 23.24
N VAL A 41 -19.44 0.88 21.92
CA VAL A 41 -18.27 0.90 21.01
C VAL A 41 -17.41 2.12 21.32
N TYR A 42 -18.01 3.29 21.45
CA TYR A 42 -17.29 4.52 21.71
C TYR A 42 -16.61 4.53 23.09
N GLU A 43 -17.32 4.16 24.15
CA GLU A 43 -16.81 4.27 25.53
C GLU A 43 -15.89 3.11 25.92
N LYS A 44 -16.16 1.89 25.43
CA LYS A 44 -15.44 0.68 25.84
C LYS A 44 -14.36 0.23 24.87
N ILE A 45 -14.42 0.69 23.63
CA ILE A 45 -13.44 0.30 22.60
C ILE A 45 -12.67 1.52 22.11
N GLU A 46 -13.33 2.44 21.39
CA GLU A 46 -12.64 3.50 20.66
C GLU A 46 -11.94 4.52 21.56
N SER A 47 -12.62 4.98 22.61
CA SER A 47 -12.06 5.97 23.53
C SER A 47 -10.85 5.44 24.31
N PRO A 48 -10.87 4.24 24.94
CA PRO A 48 -9.68 3.66 25.54
C PRO A 48 -8.58 3.36 24.54
N LEU A 49 -8.92 2.84 23.34
CA LEU A 49 -7.97 2.52 22.29
C LEU A 49 -7.22 3.77 21.80
N SER A 50 -7.90 4.92 21.74
CA SER A 50 -7.27 6.19 21.32
C SER A 50 -6.09 6.60 22.22
N LEU A 51 -6.13 6.25 23.50
CA LEU A 51 -5.02 6.51 24.43
C LEU A 51 -3.83 5.60 24.13
N VAL A 52 -4.09 4.33 23.89
CA VAL A 52 -3.05 3.34 23.53
C VAL A 52 -2.38 3.74 22.22
N ILE A 53 -3.16 4.07 21.20
CA ILE A 53 -2.65 4.51 19.90
C ILE A 53 -1.78 5.75 20.04
N ARG A 54 -2.21 6.74 20.81
CA ARG A 54 -1.43 7.96 21.04
C ARG A 54 -0.08 7.68 21.69
N GLU A 55 -0.02 6.77 22.65
CA GLU A 55 1.26 6.35 23.24
C GLU A 55 2.12 5.54 22.23
N MET A 56 1.52 4.68 21.40
CA MET A 56 2.23 3.98 20.32
C MET A 56 2.84 4.96 19.31
N GLU A 57 2.07 5.96 18.89
CA GLU A 57 2.54 7.02 17.98
C GLU A 57 3.70 7.82 18.59
N LYS A 58 3.59 8.16 19.89
CA LYS A 58 4.62 8.88 20.63
C LYS A 58 5.88 8.07 20.83
N VAL A 59 5.76 6.77 21.13
CA VAL A 59 6.93 5.88 21.31
C VAL A 59 7.61 5.58 19.98
N GLY A 60 6.86 5.41 18.91
CA GLY A 60 7.35 5.05 17.58
C GLY A 60 7.98 3.65 17.52
N ILE A 61 8.48 3.29 16.35
CA ILE A 61 9.09 2.00 16.05
C ILE A 61 10.56 2.19 15.72
N ARG A 62 11.45 1.52 16.44
CA ARG A 62 12.89 1.53 16.17
C ARG A 62 13.19 0.77 14.87
N VAL A 63 14.02 1.37 14.03
CA VAL A 63 14.45 0.79 12.75
C VAL A 63 15.96 0.72 12.69
N ASP A 64 16.48 -0.42 12.27
CA ASP A 64 17.89 -0.59 11.97
C ASP A 64 18.17 -0.11 10.54
N VAL A 65 18.59 1.14 10.46
CA VAL A 65 18.84 1.82 9.17
C VAL A 65 20.05 1.23 8.43
N GLU A 66 21.09 0.81 9.18
CA GLU A 66 22.29 0.23 8.57
C GLU A 66 21.98 -1.13 7.95
N TYR A 67 21.24 -1.96 8.68
CA TYR A 67 20.76 -3.23 8.14
C TYR A 67 19.91 -3.06 6.87
N LEU A 68 18.99 -2.08 6.86
CA LEU A 68 18.17 -1.82 5.67
C LEU A 68 19.01 -1.35 4.48
N LYS A 69 20.05 -0.54 4.69
CA LYS A 69 20.97 -0.12 3.63
C LYS A 69 21.73 -1.31 3.05
N ASP A 70 22.33 -2.14 3.89
CA ASP A 70 23.06 -3.33 3.46
C ASP A 70 22.14 -4.31 2.70
N LEU A 71 20.90 -4.46 3.17
CA LEU A 71 19.89 -5.27 2.51
C LEU A 71 19.50 -4.68 1.16
N GLY A 72 19.35 -3.35 1.09
CA GLY A 72 19.06 -2.60 -0.13
C GLY A 72 20.13 -2.83 -1.20
N GLU A 73 21.41 -2.70 -0.86
CA GLU A 73 22.52 -2.93 -1.78
C GLU A 73 22.46 -4.35 -2.37
N LYS A 74 22.26 -5.37 -1.52
CA LYS A 74 22.15 -6.77 -1.98
C LYS A 74 20.97 -6.98 -2.92
N TYR A 75 19.81 -6.41 -2.56
CA TYR A 75 18.58 -6.59 -3.32
C TYR A 75 18.57 -5.80 -4.62
N HIS A 76 19.20 -4.63 -4.70
CA HIS A 76 19.39 -3.92 -5.96
C HIS A 76 20.26 -4.69 -6.95
N ILE A 77 21.32 -5.36 -6.46
CA ILE A 77 22.16 -6.25 -7.29
C ILE A 77 21.31 -7.43 -7.81
N GLU A 78 20.50 -8.03 -6.95
CA GLU A 78 19.64 -9.16 -7.34
C GLU A 78 18.54 -8.71 -8.31
N LEU A 79 17.92 -7.56 -8.08
CA LEU A 79 16.93 -6.96 -8.99
C LEU A 79 17.51 -6.77 -10.39
N SER A 80 18.70 -6.17 -10.47
CA SER A 80 19.41 -5.98 -11.75
C SER A 80 19.72 -7.30 -12.46
N ARG A 81 19.94 -8.39 -11.71
CA ARG A 81 20.11 -9.71 -12.28
C ARG A 81 18.82 -10.25 -12.90
N TYR A 82 17.66 -10.04 -12.23
CA TYR A 82 16.38 -10.42 -12.81
C TYR A 82 16.04 -9.58 -14.04
N GLU A 83 16.31 -8.27 -14.02
CA GLU A 83 16.12 -7.39 -15.18
C GLU A 83 16.89 -7.87 -16.40
N LYS A 84 18.19 -8.17 -16.24
CA LYS A 84 19.03 -8.67 -17.32
C LYS A 84 18.49 -9.98 -17.91
N LYS A 85 18.06 -10.92 -17.08
CA LYS A 85 17.47 -12.18 -17.55
C LYS A 85 16.16 -11.96 -18.31
N ILE A 86 15.30 -11.06 -17.82
CA ILE A 86 14.04 -10.73 -18.49
C ILE A 86 14.32 -10.12 -19.86
N TRP A 87 15.28 -9.19 -19.97
CA TRP A 87 15.70 -8.60 -21.25
C TRP A 87 16.36 -9.60 -22.19
N GLU A 88 17.13 -10.54 -21.65
CA GLU A 88 17.71 -11.66 -22.43
C GLU A 88 16.60 -12.51 -23.06
N TYR A 89 15.59 -12.90 -22.29
CA TYR A 89 14.44 -13.65 -22.81
C TYR A 89 13.61 -12.84 -23.81
N ALA A 90 13.48 -11.53 -23.59
CA ALA A 90 12.73 -10.62 -24.47
C ALA A 90 13.50 -10.23 -25.75
N GLY A 91 14.82 -10.45 -25.78
CA GLY A 91 15.70 -10.04 -26.88
C GLY A 91 16.01 -8.53 -26.93
N ARG A 92 15.50 -7.74 -26.00
CA ARG A 92 15.74 -6.29 -25.89
C ARG A 92 15.43 -5.75 -24.48
N GLU A 93 16.01 -4.59 -24.18
CA GLU A 93 15.66 -3.83 -22.98
C GLU A 93 14.30 -3.13 -23.13
N PHE A 94 13.55 -3.08 -22.02
CA PHE A 94 12.27 -2.37 -21.92
C PHE A 94 11.97 -2.08 -20.46
N ASN A 95 10.98 -1.22 -20.17
CA ASN A 95 10.56 -0.95 -18.82
C ASN A 95 9.63 -2.07 -18.31
N ILE A 96 10.18 -2.98 -17.50
CA ILE A 96 9.48 -4.12 -16.91
C ILE A 96 8.31 -3.68 -16.00
N ASN A 97 8.45 -2.51 -15.38
CA ASN A 97 7.41 -1.93 -14.51
C ASN A 97 6.27 -1.25 -15.31
N SER A 98 6.38 -1.16 -16.64
CA SER A 98 5.32 -0.68 -17.51
C SER A 98 4.39 -1.82 -17.95
N PRO A 99 3.11 -1.87 -17.47
CA PRO A 99 2.19 -2.93 -17.90
C PRO A 99 1.98 -2.97 -19.42
N LYS A 100 2.07 -1.81 -20.07
CA LYS A 100 1.92 -1.69 -21.52
C LYS A 100 3.10 -2.36 -22.24
N GLN A 101 4.34 -1.96 -21.94
CA GLN A 101 5.52 -2.53 -22.59
C GLN A 101 5.67 -4.03 -22.29
N LEU A 102 5.42 -4.43 -21.04
CA LEU A 102 5.44 -5.83 -20.66
C LEU A 102 4.39 -6.64 -21.44
N GLY A 103 3.18 -6.09 -21.63
CA GLY A 103 2.13 -6.72 -22.42
C GLY A 103 2.52 -6.86 -23.90
N GLU A 104 3.12 -5.84 -24.50
CA GLU A 104 3.65 -5.88 -25.87
C GLU A 104 4.69 -6.99 -26.02
N ILE A 105 5.67 -7.08 -25.12
CA ILE A 105 6.69 -8.13 -25.12
C ILE A 105 6.06 -9.52 -25.02
N LEU A 106 5.30 -9.76 -23.95
CA LEU A 106 4.82 -11.12 -23.66
C LEU A 106 3.81 -11.61 -24.68
N PHE A 107 2.90 -10.76 -25.12
CA PHE A 107 1.75 -11.19 -25.90
C PHE A 107 1.90 -10.94 -27.40
N ASP A 108 2.59 -9.89 -27.81
CA ASP A 108 2.66 -9.49 -29.22
C ASP A 108 3.99 -9.93 -29.86
N GLU A 109 5.11 -9.81 -29.14
CA GLU A 109 6.42 -10.23 -29.66
C GLU A 109 6.71 -11.72 -29.37
N MET A 110 6.54 -12.16 -28.12
CA MET A 110 6.79 -13.56 -27.74
C MET A 110 5.59 -14.49 -27.99
N ASN A 111 4.42 -13.94 -28.34
CA ASN A 111 3.19 -14.69 -28.63
C ASN A 111 2.75 -15.64 -27.50
N LEU A 112 3.01 -15.30 -26.22
CA LEU A 112 2.60 -16.13 -25.10
C LEU A 112 1.08 -16.07 -24.92
N THR A 113 0.45 -17.24 -24.84
CA THR A 113 -1.00 -17.36 -24.70
C THR A 113 -1.39 -18.39 -23.67
N ALA A 114 -2.49 -18.16 -22.97
CA ALA A 114 -3.15 -19.13 -22.10
C ALA A 114 -4.67 -19.02 -22.22
N LYS A 115 -5.38 -20.08 -21.87
CA LYS A 115 -6.86 -20.08 -21.85
C LYS A 115 -7.38 -19.11 -20.80
N GLY A 116 -8.36 -18.27 -21.16
CA GLY A 116 -9.05 -17.38 -20.24
C GLY A 116 -8.26 -16.17 -19.79
N LEU A 117 -7.28 -15.70 -20.58
CA LEU A 117 -6.61 -14.41 -20.33
C LEU A 117 -7.60 -13.25 -20.44
N LYS A 118 -7.67 -12.44 -19.38
CA LYS A 118 -8.55 -11.28 -19.32
C LYS A 118 -7.90 -10.06 -19.99
N LYS A 119 -8.75 -9.22 -20.56
CA LYS A 119 -8.35 -7.90 -21.04
C LYS A 119 -8.57 -6.84 -19.96
N THR A 120 -7.82 -5.75 -20.03
CA THR A 120 -8.08 -4.54 -19.25
C THR A 120 -9.31 -3.83 -19.77
N THR A 121 -9.83 -2.85 -19.02
CA THR A 121 -10.92 -1.96 -19.48
C THR A 121 -10.60 -1.25 -20.79
N GLY A 122 -9.31 -1.01 -21.09
CA GLY A 122 -8.83 -0.44 -22.36
C GLY A 122 -8.61 -1.46 -23.48
N GLY A 123 -9.01 -2.72 -23.31
CA GLY A 123 -8.93 -3.77 -24.36
C GLY A 123 -7.57 -4.47 -24.47
N ALA A 124 -6.50 -3.99 -23.84
CA ALA A 124 -5.19 -4.63 -23.83
C ALA A 124 -5.21 -5.90 -22.93
N ARG A 125 -4.37 -6.89 -23.24
CA ARG A 125 -4.20 -8.06 -22.37
C ARG A 125 -3.60 -7.66 -21.03
N SER A 126 -4.15 -8.20 -19.94
CA SER A 126 -3.75 -7.84 -18.58
C SER A 126 -2.47 -8.57 -18.18
N THR A 127 -1.51 -7.82 -17.64
CA THR A 127 -0.28 -8.36 -17.03
C THR A 127 -0.37 -8.44 -15.51
N ARG A 128 -1.58 -8.46 -14.93
CA ARG A 128 -1.77 -8.67 -13.49
C ARG A 128 -1.29 -10.06 -13.11
N GLU A 129 -0.89 -10.21 -11.85
CA GLU A 129 -0.36 -11.45 -11.29
C GLU A 129 -1.23 -12.67 -11.61
N SER A 130 -2.55 -12.57 -11.38
CA SER A 130 -3.50 -13.63 -11.67
C SER A 130 -3.61 -14.03 -13.15
N GLU A 131 -3.20 -13.15 -14.07
CA GLU A 131 -3.18 -13.47 -15.50
C GLU A 131 -1.82 -14.06 -15.90
N LEU A 132 -0.72 -13.55 -15.33
CA LEU A 132 0.61 -14.12 -15.55
C LEU A 132 0.77 -15.52 -14.95
N GLU A 133 0.09 -15.82 -13.83
CA GLU A 133 0.08 -17.16 -13.23
C GLU A 133 -0.41 -18.23 -14.21
N LYS A 134 -1.33 -17.88 -15.10
CA LYS A 134 -1.82 -18.80 -16.16
C LYS A 134 -0.75 -19.11 -17.23
N LEU A 135 0.32 -18.30 -17.26
CA LEU A 135 1.43 -18.43 -18.22
C LEU A 135 2.68 -19.06 -17.59
N LYS A 136 2.65 -19.42 -16.31
CA LYS A 136 3.81 -19.85 -15.54
C LYS A 136 4.59 -21.00 -16.20
N ASP A 137 3.85 -21.96 -16.74
CA ASP A 137 4.45 -23.14 -17.37
C ASP A 137 4.76 -22.95 -18.88
N THR A 138 4.46 -21.77 -19.42
CA THR A 138 4.64 -21.53 -20.87
C THR A 138 6.03 -21.02 -21.22
N HIS A 139 6.65 -20.22 -20.35
CA HIS A 139 7.98 -19.66 -20.60
C HIS A 139 8.67 -19.22 -19.30
N PRO A 140 10.01 -19.44 -19.14
CA PRO A 140 10.76 -19.09 -17.94
C PRO A 140 10.73 -17.59 -17.57
N ILE A 141 10.52 -16.70 -18.54
CA ILE A 141 10.42 -15.24 -18.32
C ILE A 141 9.37 -14.90 -17.26
N ILE A 142 8.30 -15.68 -17.17
CA ILE A 142 7.18 -15.40 -16.23
C ILE A 142 7.65 -15.53 -14.79
N GLU A 143 8.44 -16.53 -14.47
CA GLU A 143 9.00 -16.71 -13.12
C GLU A 143 9.96 -15.56 -12.76
N GLU A 144 10.81 -15.14 -13.70
CA GLU A 144 11.73 -14.01 -13.46
C GLU A 144 10.95 -12.69 -13.27
N ILE A 145 9.82 -12.49 -13.97
CA ILE A 145 8.94 -11.32 -13.78
C ILE A 145 8.32 -11.34 -12.37
N PHE A 146 7.87 -12.49 -11.86
CA PHE A 146 7.34 -12.59 -10.51
C PHE A 146 8.38 -12.21 -9.46
N ARG A 147 9.59 -12.79 -9.56
CA ARG A 147 10.71 -12.47 -8.65
C ARG A 147 11.11 -11.00 -8.73
N HIS A 148 11.19 -10.44 -9.93
CA HIS A 148 11.45 -9.02 -10.13
C HIS A 148 10.40 -8.15 -9.44
N ARG A 149 9.10 -8.44 -9.63
CA ARG A 149 8.01 -7.66 -9.03
C ARG A 149 7.98 -7.72 -7.51
N GLU A 150 8.19 -8.90 -6.95
CA GLU A 150 8.27 -9.09 -5.51
C GLU A 150 9.40 -8.25 -4.91
N LEU A 151 10.60 -8.37 -5.47
CA LEU A 151 11.77 -7.66 -5.00
C LEU A 151 11.66 -6.14 -5.21
N GLN A 152 11.17 -5.71 -6.37
CA GLN A 152 10.90 -4.31 -6.66
C GLN A 152 9.92 -3.68 -5.67
N LYS A 153 8.88 -4.43 -5.30
CA LYS A 153 7.90 -3.98 -4.29
C LYS A 153 8.52 -3.86 -2.91
N LEU A 154 9.33 -4.85 -2.49
CA LEU A 154 10.04 -4.80 -1.21
C LEU A 154 10.98 -3.59 -1.14
N LEU A 155 11.77 -3.37 -2.16
CA LEU A 155 12.69 -2.23 -2.26
C LEU A 155 11.92 -0.91 -2.21
N SER A 156 11.02 -0.68 -3.15
CA SER A 156 10.35 0.62 -3.30
C SER A 156 9.38 0.96 -2.15
N THR A 157 8.78 -0.04 -1.52
CA THR A 157 7.78 0.20 -0.46
C THR A 157 8.42 0.29 0.92
N TYR A 158 9.48 -0.49 1.17
CA TYR A 158 10.02 -0.63 2.53
C TYR A 158 11.51 -0.30 2.61
N ILE A 159 12.36 -1.00 1.87
CA ILE A 159 13.79 -0.99 2.12
C ILE A 159 14.41 0.38 1.81
N ASP A 160 14.05 0.96 0.66
CA ASP A 160 14.55 2.27 0.25
C ASP A 160 13.79 3.43 0.92
N THR A 161 12.55 3.18 1.33
CA THR A 161 11.65 4.23 1.83
C THR A 161 11.73 4.41 3.34
N LEU A 162 11.76 3.32 4.12
CA LEU A 162 11.75 3.39 5.58
C LEU A 162 12.93 4.17 6.18
N PRO A 163 14.18 4.05 5.67
CA PRO A 163 15.29 4.84 6.22
C PRO A 163 15.08 6.36 6.20
N ALA A 164 14.38 6.86 5.18
CA ALA A 164 14.09 8.28 5.05
C ALA A 164 13.00 8.79 6.02
N LEU A 165 12.22 7.89 6.60
CA LEU A 165 11.16 8.20 7.57
C LEU A 165 11.65 8.14 9.02
N VAL A 166 12.90 7.74 9.25
CA VAL A 166 13.47 7.65 10.61
C VAL A 166 13.81 9.04 11.11
N GLU A 167 13.25 9.38 12.27
CA GLU A 167 13.50 10.66 12.93
C GLU A 167 14.82 10.66 13.74
N LYS A 168 15.13 11.79 14.36
CA LYS A 168 16.42 12.00 15.08
C LYS A 168 16.63 11.04 16.27
N ASP A 169 15.57 10.48 16.80
CA ASP A 169 15.60 9.50 17.90
C ASP A 169 15.79 8.04 17.41
N GLY A 170 15.99 7.84 16.11
CA GLY A 170 16.17 6.53 15.48
C GLY A 170 14.86 5.73 15.31
N ARG A 171 13.72 6.41 15.34
CA ARG A 171 12.39 5.78 15.25
C ARG A 171 11.55 6.36 14.14
N ILE A 172 10.56 5.58 13.71
CA ILE A 172 9.49 6.03 12.81
C ILE A 172 8.23 6.23 13.65
N HIS A 173 7.66 7.43 13.58
CA HIS A 173 6.42 7.80 14.26
C HIS A 173 5.25 7.73 13.25
N ALA A 174 4.72 6.52 13.07
CA ALA A 174 3.57 6.28 12.21
C ALA A 174 2.28 6.83 12.85
N ARG A 175 1.33 7.25 12.04
CA ARG A 175 -0.02 7.63 12.48
C ARG A 175 -0.98 6.49 12.22
N PHE A 176 -1.79 6.15 13.21
CA PHE A 176 -2.80 5.11 13.14
C PHE A 176 -4.21 5.73 13.02
N ASN A 177 -4.90 5.42 11.94
CA ASN A 177 -6.25 5.92 11.71
C ASN A 177 -7.28 4.90 12.21
N GLN A 178 -7.89 5.16 13.39
CA GLN A 178 -8.91 4.28 14.00
C GLN A 178 -10.19 4.16 13.16
N ALA A 179 -10.52 5.18 12.38
CA ALA A 179 -11.79 5.25 11.65
C ALA A 179 -11.56 5.30 10.11
N GLY A 180 -10.44 4.78 9.63
CA GLY A 180 -10.04 4.89 8.22
C GLY A 180 -10.80 3.97 7.26
N THR A 181 -11.55 2.99 7.75
CA THR A 181 -12.29 2.05 6.90
C THR A 181 -13.69 1.78 7.44
N THR A 182 -14.62 1.47 6.53
CA THR A 182 -15.99 1.07 6.89
C THR A 182 -16.06 -0.31 7.56
N THR A 183 -15.00 -1.09 7.46
CA THR A 183 -14.91 -2.46 8.02
C THR A 183 -14.31 -2.51 9.43
N GLY A 184 -13.95 -1.35 10.02
CA GLY A 184 -13.34 -1.28 11.35
C GLY A 184 -11.88 -1.73 11.42
N ARG A 185 -11.20 -1.78 10.26
CA ARG A 185 -9.74 -2.04 10.21
C ARG A 185 -8.94 -0.80 10.49
#